data_d717484e27019154c3c044eb05c44746
#
_entry.id   d717484e27019154c3c044eb05c44746
#
_cell.length_a   1.000
_cell.length_b   1.000
_cell.length_c   1.000
_cell.angle_alpha   90.00
_cell.angle_beta   90.00
_cell.angle_gamma   90.00
#
_symmetry.space_group_name_H-M   'P 1'
#
loop_
_entity.id
_entity.type
_entity.pdbx_description
1 polymer ?
#
loop_
_entity_poly.entity_id
_entity_poly.type
_entity_poly.pdbx_seq_one_letter_code
_entity_poly.pdbx_strand_id
1 'polypeptide(L)'
;MTDTTTTDPTAADSTADLPVDPRYRDADLPLDERVENLLGQMTLEEKAGLFFQTMITIGEGGAVAGPNPLFGIADSAEMIRDRHMSHFNVFGAASSAAEMAEWHNRIQEVAAGTRLGIPVTLSTDPRHSFSDNPGAAIMAGPFSQWPETLGLAAIGDEELVERFADIARQEYTAVGIRVALHPQIDLATEPRWARQVATFGEDPDLTSRLGAAYIRGFQGAELGPDSVATMTKHFPGGGPQKDGEDAHFPYGREQVYPGGAFETHLKPFEAAFEAGTSQIMPYYGMPVGTEYEEVGFGFNKSVVTGLLRERYGFDGIVCTDWGLLTDAEIGGQPFPARAWGVEHLSTRERMQKILDAGADQFGGEAIPDLLIELVRSGDLAEERLDVSARRLLREKFRLGLFDAPTVDPARAAAVVGSAAFVAAGEAAQRASVTLLKNEGVLPLARGAKVFLHGFDPEAVAGYATVVGSPEEADVALVRLHAPYEQRSTMFENFFHAGSLDFPQETVDEVLAIARAVPTVLEVFLDRPAILTPFAGEVRALAADFGASSAALLDVLFGEAAPEGRLPMDLPSSMAAVVENRPDVPFDTADPLFRFGHGLSY
;
A
#
# COMPACT_ATOMS: atom_id res chain seq x y z
N MET A 1 21.12 54.85 -5.49
CA MET A 1 19.70 54.93 -5.93
C MET A 1 19.27 53.48 -6.08
N THR A 2 18.67 53.00 -5.05
CA THR A 2 18.17 51.62 -4.95
C THR A 2 16.69 51.65 -5.30
N ASP A 3 16.35 51.07 -6.43
CA ASP A 3 14.97 50.92 -6.87
C ASP A 3 14.41 49.63 -6.26
N THR A 4 13.58 49.78 -5.25
CA THR A 4 12.83 48.70 -4.62
C THR A 4 11.47 48.62 -5.29
N THR A 5 11.33 47.74 -6.28
CA THR A 5 10.00 47.34 -6.77
C THR A 5 9.34 46.45 -5.73
N THR A 6 8.43 47.02 -4.97
CA THR A 6 7.46 46.31 -4.14
C THR A 6 6.47 45.60 -5.05
N THR A 7 6.49 44.29 -5.04
CA THR A 7 5.40 43.46 -5.61
C THR A 7 4.17 43.65 -4.72
N ASP A 8 3.09 44.08 -5.33
CA ASP A 8 1.77 44.29 -4.72
C ASP A 8 1.15 42.89 -4.38
N PRO A 9 0.78 42.57 -3.13
CA PRO A 9 0.21 41.30 -2.74
C PRO A 9 -1.31 41.17 -2.94
N THR A 10 -1.92 42.06 -3.76
CA THR A 10 -3.38 42.06 -3.97
C THR A 10 -3.77 41.71 -5.42
N ALA A 11 -3.33 40.56 -5.94
CA ALA A 11 -4.10 39.86 -6.97
C ALA A 11 -5.17 39.01 -6.25
N ALA A 12 -6.25 39.65 -5.82
CA ALA A 12 -7.44 38.94 -5.37
C ALA A 12 -7.90 38.02 -6.50
N ASP A 13 -8.22 36.77 -6.17
CA ASP A 13 -8.70 35.74 -7.07
C ASP A 13 -9.89 36.29 -7.90
N SER A 14 -9.62 36.68 -9.15
CA SER A 14 -10.64 37.25 -10.06
C SER A 14 -11.66 36.21 -10.52
N THR A 15 -11.49 34.96 -10.13
CA THR A 15 -12.34 33.80 -10.53
C THR A 15 -13.55 33.63 -9.62
N ALA A 16 -13.52 34.13 -8.39
CA ALA A 16 -14.59 34.00 -7.40
C ALA A 16 -15.95 34.53 -7.88
N ASP A 17 -15.95 35.51 -8.76
CA ASP A 17 -17.15 36.20 -9.28
C ASP A 17 -17.70 35.61 -10.61
N LEU A 18 -17.07 34.54 -11.14
CA LEU A 18 -17.57 33.90 -12.38
C LEU A 18 -18.89 33.18 -12.11
N PRO A 19 -19.94 33.37 -12.97
CA PRO A 19 -21.22 32.71 -12.79
C PRO A 19 -21.06 31.19 -12.91
N VAL A 20 -21.72 30.45 -12.03
CA VAL A 20 -21.71 28.99 -11.99
C VAL A 20 -23.05 28.45 -12.51
N ASP A 21 -23.00 27.56 -13.50
CA ASP A 21 -24.15 26.76 -13.95
C ASP A 21 -24.24 25.52 -13.05
N PRO A 22 -25.26 25.39 -12.18
CA PRO A 22 -25.34 24.32 -11.18
C PRO A 22 -25.80 22.97 -11.73
N ARG A 23 -26.01 22.81 -13.05
CA ARG A 23 -26.54 21.55 -13.63
C ARG A 23 -25.71 20.32 -13.27
N TYR A 24 -24.39 20.43 -13.10
CA TYR A 24 -23.56 19.32 -12.64
C TYR A 24 -23.98 18.76 -11.26
N ARG A 25 -24.75 19.51 -10.46
CA ARG A 25 -25.26 19.09 -9.16
C ARG A 25 -26.61 18.37 -9.26
N ASP A 26 -27.24 18.35 -10.42
CA ASP A 26 -28.51 17.68 -10.66
C ASP A 26 -28.27 16.17 -10.84
N ALA A 27 -28.61 15.39 -9.83
CA ALA A 27 -28.43 13.94 -9.84
C ALA A 27 -29.30 13.19 -10.88
N ASP A 28 -30.35 13.84 -11.41
CA ASP A 28 -31.22 13.27 -12.46
C ASP A 28 -30.59 13.37 -13.86
N LEU A 29 -29.53 14.17 -14.03
CA LEU A 29 -28.82 14.26 -15.30
C LEU A 29 -27.85 13.08 -15.50
N PRO A 30 -27.64 12.66 -16.78
CA PRO A 30 -26.63 11.67 -17.12
C PRO A 30 -25.24 12.09 -16.60
N LEU A 31 -24.46 11.10 -16.12
CA LEU A 31 -23.15 11.35 -15.53
C LEU A 31 -22.24 12.15 -16.46
N ASP A 32 -22.16 11.79 -17.73
CA ASP A 32 -21.29 12.48 -18.69
C ASP A 32 -21.73 13.94 -18.93
N GLU A 33 -23.04 14.23 -18.88
CA GLU A 33 -23.52 15.61 -18.98
C GLU A 33 -23.11 16.43 -17.74
N ARG A 34 -23.12 15.83 -16.55
CA ARG A 34 -22.64 16.47 -15.32
C ARG A 34 -21.14 16.76 -15.40
N VAL A 35 -20.35 15.79 -15.86
CA VAL A 35 -18.90 15.93 -16.02
C VAL A 35 -18.57 17.06 -17.01
N GLU A 36 -19.17 17.07 -18.20
CA GLU A 36 -18.90 18.08 -19.22
C GLU A 36 -19.40 19.47 -18.81
N ASN A 37 -20.55 19.56 -18.11
CA ASN A 37 -21.03 20.82 -17.56
C ASN A 37 -20.06 21.41 -16.53
N LEU A 38 -19.51 20.58 -15.63
CA LEU A 38 -18.55 21.04 -14.64
C LEU A 38 -17.21 21.42 -15.30
N LEU A 39 -16.66 20.53 -16.12
CA LEU A 39 -15.39 20.75 -16.81
C LEU A 39 -15.38 22.01 -17.66
N GLY A 40 -16.47 22.27 -18.40
CA GLY A 40 -16.58 23.41 -19.31
C GLY A 40 -16.63 24.77 -18.61
N GLN A 41 -16.77 24.83 -17.28
CA GLN A 41 -16.78 26.07 -16.51
C GLN A 41 -15.60 26.20 -15.53
N MET A 42 -14.71 25.19 -15.48
CA MET A 42 -13.49 25.24 -14.68
C MET A 42 -12.47 26.21 -15.27
N THR A 43 -11.81 26.97 -14.39
CA THR A 43 -10.64 27.75 -14.78
C THR A 43 -9.40 26.87 -14.90
N LEU A 44 -8.33 27.40 -15.46
CA LEU A 44 -7.04 26.69 -15.55
C LEU A 44 -6.52 26.28 -14.17
N GLU A 45 -6.65 27.17 -13.18
CA GLU A 45 -6.24 26.94 -11.80
C GLU A 45 -7.03 25.77 -11.17
N GLU A 46 -8.34 25.76 -11.35
CA GLU A 46 -9.22 24.70 -10.85
C GLU A 46 -8.93 23.36 -11.53
N LYS A 47 -8.66 23.34 -12.84
CA LYS A 47 -8.22 22.15 -13.56
C LYS A 47 -6.87 21.66 -13.03
N ALA A 48 -5.90 22.55 -12.87
CA ALA A 48 -4.55 22.21 -12.42
C ALA A 48 -4.55 21.57 -11.02
N GLY A 49 -5.38 22.08 -10.10
CA GLY A 49 -5.51 21.52 -8.75
C GLY A 49 -5.95 20.04 -8.71
N LEU A 50 -6.73 19.57 -9.69
CA LEU A 50 -7.17 18.16 -9.77
C LEU A 50 -6.00 17.20 -9.99
N PHE A 51 -4.91 17.65 -10.61
CA PHE A 51 -3.77 16.80 -11.00
C PHE A 51 -2.86 16.40 -9.85
N PHE A 52 -3.10 16.89 -8.64
CA PHE A 52 -2.21 16.65 -7.51
C PHE A 52 -2.91 15.85 -6.43
N GLN A 53 -2.27 14.75 -6.01
CA GLN A 53 -2.67 13.93 -4.88
C GLN A 53 -1.51 13.87 -3.89
N THR A 54 -1.63 14.59 -2.79
CA THR A 54 -0.59 14.65 -1.76
C THR A 54 -1.12 14.21 -0.40
N MET A 55 -0.25 14.19 0.62
CA MET A 55 -0.65 13.85 1.97
C MET A 55 -1.47 14.95 2.62
N ILE A 56 -2.44 14.56 3.46
CA ILE A 56 -3.20 15.42 4.36
C ILE A 56 -3.22 14.80 5.76
N THR A 57 -3.13 15.63 6.81
CA THR A 57 -3.14 15.16 8.20
C THR A 57 -4.44 15.49 8.90
N ILE A 58 -4.77 14.70 9.93
CA ILE A 58 -5.89 14.94 10.84
C ILE A 58 -5.37 15.82 11.97
N GLY A 59 -5.99 16.97 12.18
CA GLY A 59 -5.67 17.88 13.29
C GLY A 59 -6.23 17.37 14.63
N GLU A 60 -5.73 17.93 15.73
CA GLU A 60 -6.17 17.59 17.07
C GLU A 60 -7.69 17.77 17.23
N GLY A 61 -8.37 16.76 17.81
CA GLY A 61 -9.82 16.75 17.96
C GLY A 61 -10.59 16.77 16.63
N GLY A 62 -10.02 16.23 15.56
CA GLY A 62 -10.62 16.21 14.23
C GLY A 62 -10.67 17.59 13.57
N ALA A 63 -9.81 18.53 13.94
CA ALA A 63 -9.69 19.83 13.27
C ALA A 63 -9.08 19.67 11.87
N VAL A 64 -9.34 20.64 10.98
CA VAL A 64 -8.57 20.78 9.74
C VAL A 64 -7.15 21.16 10.10
N ALA A 65 -6.17 20.34 9.70
CA ALA A 65 -4.79 20.52 10.13
C ALA A 65 -4.10 21.70 9.44
N GLY A 66 -3.30 22.43 10.20
CA GLY A 66 -2.29 23.35 9.69
C GLY A 66 -1.11 22.62 9.05
N PRO A 67 -0.05 23.34 8.65
CA PRO A 67 1.11 22.73 8.01
C PRO A 67 1.85 21.76 8.96
N ASN A 68 2.40 20.68 8.39
CA ASN A 68 3.28 19.77 9.09
C ASN A 68 4.69 19.79 8.45
N PRO A 69 5.59 20.65 8.98
CA PRO A 69 6.92 20.83 8.38
C PRO A 69 7.81 19.58 8.45
N LEU A 70 7.56 18.68 9.43
CA LEU A 70 8.37 17.45 9.59
C LEU A 70 8.25 16.52 8.37
N PHE A 71 7.09 16.53 7.72
CA PHE A 71 6.79 15.72 6.53
C PHE A 71 6.58 16.57 5.28
N GLY A 72 6.86 17.87 5.31
CA GLY A 72 6.67 18.76 4.17
C GLY A 72 5.21 18.98 3.76
N ILE A 73 4.24 18.71 4.65
CA ILE A 73 2.80 18.81 4.33
C ILE A 73 2.35 20.25 4.55
N ALA A 74 1.72 20.86 3.52
CA ALA A 74 1.18 22.22 3.58
C ALA A 74 -0.11 22.30 4.41
N ASP A 75 -0.61 23.53 4.66
CA ASP A 75 -1.89 23.76 5.31
C ASP A 75 -3.04 23.14 4.50
N SER A 76 -3.87 22.35 5.15
CA SER A 76 -4.94 21.60 4.48
C SER A 76 -5.99 22.51 3.85
N ALA A 77 -6.35 23.61 4.52
CA ALA A 77 -7.34 24.55 3.99
C ALA A 77 -6.79 25.36 2.83
N GLU A 78 -5.50 25.76 2.87
CA GLU A 78 -4.79 26.41 1.77
C GLU A 78 -4.76 25.52 0.52
N MET A 79 -4.36 24.26 0.68
CA MET A 79 -4.33 23.32 -0.45
C MET A 79 -5.70 23.21 -1.15
N ILE A 80 -6.79 23.17 -0.38
CA ILE A 80 -8.13 23.05 -0.93
C ILE A 80 -8.62 24.36 -1.55
N ARG A 81 -8.51 25.49 -0.83
CA ARG A 81 -9.08 26.77 -1.25
C ARG A 81 -8.25 27.49 -2.31
N ASP A 82 -6.93 27.57 -2.06
CA ASP A 82 -6.06 28.46 -2.79
C ASP A 82 -5.33 27.74 -3.92
N ARG A 83 -5.05 26.41 -3.75
CA ARG A 83 -4.45 25.57 -4.78
C ARG A 83 -5.46 24.69 -5.51
N HIS A 84 -6.75 24.78 -5.18
CA HIS A 84 -7.86 24.01 -5.77
C HIS A 84 -7.65 22.50 -5.79
N MET A 85 -6.83 21.97 -4.88
CA MET A 85 -6.56 20.53 -4.77
C MET A 85 -7.74 19.82 -4.13
N SER A 86 -8.08 18.63 -4.63
CA SER A 86 -9.23 17.86 -4.15
C SER A 86 -8.98 16.36 -4.05
N HIS A 87 -7.73 15.91 -4.10
CA HIS A 87 -7.34 14.52 -3.90
C HIS A 87 -6.22 14.46 -2.86
N PHE A 88 -6.43 13.67 -1.79
CA PHE A 88 -5.47 13.60 -0.70
C PHE A 88 -5.35 12.19 -0.14
N ASN A 89 -4.12 11.78 0.21
CA ASN A 89 -3.83 10.58 0.98
C ASN A 89 -3.79 10.92 2.48
N VAL A 90 -4.61 10.25 3.27
CA VAL A 90 -4.70 10.50 4.72
C VAL A 90 -3.49 9.94 5.43
N PHE A 91 -2.65 10.81 5.98
CA PHE A 91 -1.48 10.46 6.76
C PHE A 91 -1.80 10.50 8.26
N GLY A 92 -1.45 9.44 8.99
CA GLY A 92 -1.75 9.28 10.40
C GLY A 92 -3.14 8.69 10.67
N ALA A 93 -3.51 8.63 11.94
CA ALA A 93 -4.79 8.11 12.42
C ALA A 93 -5.45 9.10 13.38
N ALA A 94 -6.79 9.10 13.41
CA ALA A 94 -7.57 9.76 14.46
C ALA A 94 -7.63 8.88 15.72
N SER A 95 -7.96 9.47 16.85
CA SER A 95 -8.16 8.76 18.12
C SER A 95 -9.39 7.83 18.08
N SER A 96 -10.35 8.11 17.20
CA SER A 96 -11.56 7.31 16.99
C SER A 96 -12.12 7.48 15.58
N ALA A 97 -12.94 6.51 15.16
CA ALA A 97 -13.64 6.57 13.88
C ALA A 97 -14.61 7.77 13.79
N ALA A 98 -15.26 8.13 14.89
CA ALA A 98 -16.15 9.30 14.94
C ALA A 98 -15.37 10.59 14.68
N GLU A 99 -14.20 10.77 15.33
CA GLU A 99 -13.34 11.92 15.13
C GLU A 99 -12.83 12.01 13.67
N MET A 100 -12.50 10.88 13.06
CA MET A 100 -12.09 10.84 11.66
C MET A 100 -13.23 11.25 10.72
N ALA A 101 -14.46 10.79 10.99
CA ALA A 101 -15.66 11.18 10.23
C ALA A 101 -15.99 12.67 10.39
N GLU A 102 -15.86 13.23 11.60
CA GLU A 102 -16.03 14.66 11.84
C GLU A 102 -14.99 15.50 11.12
N TRP A 103 -13.71 15.07 11.16
CA TRP A 103 -12.64 15.70 10.40
C TRP A 103 -12.92 15.69 8.90
N HIS A 104 -13.32 14.54 8.35
CA HIS A 104 -13.72 14.42 6.94
C HIS A 104 -14.81 15.44 6.58
N ASN A 105 -15.86 15.55 7.40
CA ASN A 105 -16.95 16.49 7.14
C ASN A 105 -16.46 17.95 7.13
N ARG A 106 -15.54 18.33 8.04
CA ARG A 106 -14.92 19.68 8.06
C ARG A 106 -14.08 19.94 6.81
N ILE A 107 -13.36 18.95 6.30
CA ILE A 107 -12.64 19.06 5.02
C ILE A 107 -13.62 19.29 3.86
N GLN A 108 -14.75 18.57 3.84
CA GLN A 108 -15.77 18.78 2.82
C GLN A 108 -16.46 20.16 2.93
N GLU A 109 -16.63 20.70 4.13
CA GLU A 109 -17.11 22.08 4.33
C GLU A 109 -16.14 23.11 3.73
N VAL A 110 -14.82 22.90 3.87
CA VAL A 110 -13.82 23.77 3.24
C VAL A 110 -13.96 23.72 1.71
N ALA A 111 -14.08 22.53 1.13
CA ALA A 111 -14.26 22.33 -0.31
C ALA A 111 -15.57 22.93 -0.83
N ALA A 112 -16.67 22.76 -0.10
CA ALA A 112 -17.98 23.33 -0.44
C ALA A 112 -17.99 24.87 -0.46
N GLY A 113 -17.06 25.50 0.26
CA GLY A 113 -16.85 26.96 0.28
C GLY A 113 -16.08 27.51 -0.93
N THR A 114 -15.55 26.66 -1.81
CA THR A 114 -14.90 27.10 -3.07
C THR A 114 -15.94 27.38 -4.15
N ARG A 115 -15.55 28.08 -5.22
CA ARG A 115 -16.46 28.51 -6.29
C ARG A 115 -17.31 27.36 -6.88
N LEU A 116 -16.69 26.23 -7.20
CA LEU A 116 -17.37 25.08 -7.78
C LEU A 116 -17.77 24.03 -6.73
N GLY A 117 -17.24 24.14 -5.51
CA GLY A 117 -17.55 23.17 -4.43
C GLY A 117 -17.22 21.74 -4.82
N ILE A 118 -16.10 21.49 -5.50
CA ILE A 118 -15.66 20.17 -5.89
C ILE A 118 -15.28 19.37 -4.64
N PRO A 119 -15.96 18.25 -4.35
CA PRO A 119 -15.71 17.51 -3.11
C PRO A 119 -14.30 16.90 -3.08
N VAL A 120 -13.74 16.82 -1.89
CA VAL A 120 -12.46 16.12 -1.67
C VAL A 120 -12.64 14.61 -1.79
N THR A 121 -11.73 13.98 -2.51
CA THR A 121 -11.56 12.51 -2.51
C THR A 121 -10.41 12.16 -1.57
N LEU A 122 -10.69 11.38 -0.53
CA LEU A 122 -9.68 10.86 0.38
C LEU A 122 -9.24 9.47 -0.04
N SER A 123 -7.94 9.26 -0.11
CA SER A 123 -7.29 7.97 -0.30
C SER A 123 -6.53 7.55 0.96
N THR A 124 -6.13 6.30 1.01
CA THR A 124 -5.24 5.78 2.05
C THR A 124 -4.45 4.56 1.57
N ASP A 125 -3.24 4.41 2.08
CA ASP A 125 -2.54 3.13 2.09
C ASP A 125 -3.27 2.14 3.03
N PRO A 126 -2.99 0.81 2.97
CA PRO A 126 -3.69 -0.18 3.76
C PRO A 126 -3.74 0.17 5.25
N ARG A 127 -4.93 0.06 5.88
CA ARG A 127 -5.14 0.34 7.31
C ARG A 127 -5.57 -0.89 8.10
N HIS A 128 -5.69 -2.02 7.44
CA HIS A 128 -6.15 -3.27 8.04
C HIS A 128 -5.00 -4.26 8.27
N SER A 129 -3.78 -3.89 7.87
CA SER A 129 -2.58 -4.69 8.11
C SER A 129 -2.32 -4.85 9.59
N PHE A 130 -1.79 -6.01 9.98
CA PHE A 130 -1.44 -6.29 11.35
C PHE A 130 -0.22 -5.49 11.82
N SER A 131 0.78 -5.34 10.95
CA SER A 131 2.00 -4.59 11.27
C SER A 131 1.90 -3.12 10.87
N ASP A 132 2.56 -2.26 11.65
CA ASP A 132 2.76 -0.86 11.32
C ASP A 132 4.06 -0.72 10.51
N ASN A 133 3.98 -0.83 9.20
CA ASN A 133 5.08 -0.57 8.30
C ASN A 133 4.78 0.67 7.43
N PRO A 134 5.31 1.86 7.77
CA PRO A 134 5.04 3.10 7.04
C PRO A 134 5.44 3.07 5.55
N GLY A 135 6.28 2.11 5.13
CA GLY A 135 6.62 1.90 3.73
C GLY A 135 5.56 1.15 2.92
N ALA A 136 4.60 0.49 3.58
CA ALA A 136 3.61 -0.36 2.92
C ALA A 136 2.18 -0.21 3.48
N ALA A 137 2.02 0.29 4.71
CA ALA A 137 0.75 0.42 5.40
C ALA A 137 0.73 1.66 6.29
N ILE A 138 -0.45 2.09 6.70
CA ILE A 138 -0.63 3.13 7.72
C ILE A 138 -1.28 2.51 8.95
N MET A 139 -0.89 2.99 10.14
CA MET A 139 -1.42 2.52 11.43
C MET A 139 -2.92 2.25 11.37
N ALA A 140 -3.33 1.03 11.75
CA ALA A 140 -4.73 0.61 11.73
C ALA A 140 -5.62 1.54 12.56
N GLY A 141 -5.16 1.96 13.76
CA GLY A 141 -5.98 2.78 14.65
C GLY A 141 -7.27 2.05 15.03
N PRO A 142 -8.46 2.62 14.77
CA PRO A 142 -9.73 2.00 15.13
C PRO A 142 -10.22 0.90 14.18
N PHE A 143 -9.53 0.65 13.06
CA PHE A 143 -9.96 -0.33 12.05
C PHE A 143 -9.72 -1.78 12.51
N SER A 144 -10.50 -2.73 11.96
CA SER A 144 -10.27 -4.15 12.19
C SER A 144 -8.92 -4.58 11.63
N GLN A 145 -8.19 -5.45 12.38
CA GLN A 145 -6.87 -5.93 11.98
C GLN A 145 -6.94 -7.33 11.38
N TRP A 146 -6.27 -7.48 10.25
CA TRP A 146 -6.19 -8.71 9.46
C TRP A 146 -4.73 -9.11 9.27
N PRO A 147 -4.43 -10.35 8.86
CA PRO A 147 -3.07 -10.68 8.46
C PRO A 147 -2.63 -9.77 7.30
N GLU A 148 -1.32 -9.68 7.11
CA GLU A 148 -0.76 -9.03 5.93
C GLU A 148 -1.28 -9.66 4.64
N THR A 149 -1.08 -9.02 3.51
CA THR A 149 -1.51 -9.55 2.21
C THR A 149 -0.90 -10.92 1.92
N LEU A 150 0.38 -11.15 2.32
CA LEU A 150 0.99 -12.48 2.29
C LEU A 150 0.21 -13.51 3.11
N GLY A 151 -0.37 -13.12 4.24
CA GLY A 151 -1.18 -14.02 5.06
C GLY A 151 -2.53 -14.33 4.42
N LEU A 152 -3.16 -13.37 3.73
CA LEU A 152 -4.33 -13.64 2.91
C LEU A 152 -4.00 -14.61 1.77
N ALA A 153 -2.82 -14.49 1.17
CA ALA A 153 -2.34 -15.41 0.15
C ALA A 153 -2.02 -16.81 0.73
N ALA A 154 -1.51 -16.88 1.96
CA ALA A 154 -1.28 -18.15 2.65
C ALA A 154 -2.60 -18.92 2.90
N ILE A 155 -3.71 -18.23 3.15
CA ILE A 155 -5.05 -18.84 3.21
C ILE A 155 -5.51 -19.26 1.81
N GLY A 156 -5.28 -18.41 0.78
CA GLY A 156 -5.54 -18.70 -0.62
C GLY A 156 -7.02 -18.79 -1.00
N ASP A 157 -7.92 -18.28 -0.17
CA ASP A 157 -9.37 -18.32 -0.36
C ASP A 157 -9.88 -16.99 -0.95
N GLU A 158 -10.40 -17.04 -2.18
CA GLU A 158 -10.95 -15.88 -2.90
C GLU A 158 -12.17 -15.28 -2.20
N GLU A 159 -13.07 -16.11 -1.66
CA GLU A 159 -14.27 -15.65 -0.98
C GLU A 159 -13.90 -14.89 0.31
N LEU A 160 -12.89 -15.36 1.03
CA LEU A 160 -12.37 -14.68 2.21
C LEU A 160 -11.73 -13.35 1.85
N VAL A 161 -10.94 -13.28 0.78
CA VAL A 161 -10.29 -12.03 0.32
C VAL A 161 -11.34 -11.02 -0.14
N GLU A 162 -12.35 -11.45 -0.90
CA GLU A 162 -13.45 -10.56 -1.32
C GLU A 162 -14.24 -10.05 -0.09
N ARG A 163 -14.52 -10.91 0.89
CA ARG A 163 -15.15 -10.53 2.16
C ARG A 163 -14.30 -9.57 2.99
N PHE A 164 -12.99 -9.83 3.08
CA PHE A 164 -12.05 -8.91 3.72
C PHE A 164 -12.15 -7.51 3.10
N ALA A 165 -12.05 -7.45 1.77
CA ALA A 165 -12.10 -6.21 1.02
C ALA A 165 -13.47 -5.50 1.17
N ASP A 166 -14.58 -6.22 1.24
CA ASP A 166 -15.91 -5.65 1.52
C ASP A 166 -16.00 -5.08 2.94
N ILE A 167 -15.43 -5.75 3.95
CA ILE A 167 -15.36 -5.22 5.32
C ILE A 167 -14.51 -3.93 5.32
N ALA A 168 -13.33 -3.95 4.73
CA ALA A 168 -12.47 -2.77 4.63
C ALA A 168 -13.16 -1.62 3.89
N ARG A 169 -13.91 -1.89 2.82
CA ARG A 169 -14.75 -0.93 2.10
C ARG A 169 -15.79 -0.28 3.00
N GLN A 170 -16.48 -1.09 3.82
CA GLN A 170 -17.49 -0.59 4.75
C GLN A 170 -16.87 0.33 5.81
N GLU A 171 -15.72 -0.06 6.36
CA GLU A 171 -15.00 0.75 7.34
C GLU A 171 -14.46 2.04 6.72
N TYR A 172 -13.89 1.99 5.50
CA TYR A 172 -13.39 3.17 4.79
C TYR A 172 -14.51 4.15 4.45
N THR A 173 -15.61 3.67 3.86
CA THR A 173 -16.74 4.53 3.51
C THR A 173 -17.37 5.19 4.73
N ALA A 174 -17.40 4.52 5.88
CA ALA A 174 -17.93 5.07 7.12
C ALA A 174 -17.18 6.31 7.62
N VAL A 175 -15.88 6.44 7.31
CA VAL A 175 -15.04 7.59 7.68
C VAL A 175 -14.72 8.52 6.49
N GLY A 176 -15.31 8.27 5.32
CA GLY A 176 -15.17 9.14 4.15
C GLY A 176 -13.97 8.84 3.26
N ILE A 177 -13.23 7.74 3.47
CA ILE A 177 -12.19 7.28 2.54
C ILE A 177 -12.85 6.63 1.33
N ARG A 178 -12.47 7.05 0.11
CA ARG A 178 -13.13 6.64 -1.11
C ARG A 178 -12.18 6.07 -2.17
N VAL A 179 -10.85 6.11 -1.91
CA VAL A 179 -9.82 5.49 -2.74
C VAL A 179 -8.88 4.69 -1.85
N ALA A 180 -8.60 3.46 -2.25
CA ALA A 180 -7.61 2.57 -1.67
C ALA A 180 -6.35 2.58 -2.55
N LEU A 181 -5.19 3.01 -2.00
CA LEU A 181 -3.90 2.94 -2.71
C LEU A 181 -3.36 1.51 -2.72
N HIS A 182 -4.23 0.58 -2.99
CA HIS A 182 -4.02 -0.87 -3.03
C HIS A 182 -5.14 -1.53 -3.86
N PRO A 183 -5.05 -2.83 -4.24
CA PRO A 183 -4.06 -3.83 -3.82
C PRO A 183 -2.70 -3.63 -4.50
N GLN A 184 -1.64 -4.17 -3.83
CA GLN A 184 -0.34 -4.39 -4.44
C GLN A 184 -0.32 -5.81 -5.01
N ILE A 185 -0.28 -5.92 -6.35
CA ILE A 185 -0.34 -7.20 -7.08
C ILE A 185 0.96 -7.52 -7.82
N ASP A 186 2.05 -6.93 -7.36
CA ASP A 186 3.40 -7.30 -7.80
C ASP A 186 3.69 -8.76 -7.46
N LEU A 187 4.40 -9.48 -8.34
CA LEU A 187 4.86 -10.83 -8.02
C LEU A 187 6.17 -10.76 -7.23
N ALA A 188 6.21 -11.38 -6.07
CA ALA A 188 7.35 -11.36 -5.15
C ALA A 188 8.47 -12.33 -5.59
N THR A 189 9.03 -12.13 -6.79
CA THR A 189 9.97 -13.05 -7.44
C THR A 189 11.43 -12.86 -7.03
N GLU A 190 11.79 -11.72 -6.44
CA GLU A 190 13.10 -11.50 -5.83
C GLU A 190 12.99 -11.72 -4.31
N PRO A 191 13.60 -12.78 -3.75
CA PRO A 191 13.40 -13.13 -2.33
C PRO A 191 13.84 -12.07 -1.32
N ARG A 192 14.78 -11.18 -1.67
CA ARG A 192 15.28 -10.11 -0.80
C ARG A 192 14.42 -8.85 -0.81
N TRP A 193 13.49 -8.73 -1.77
CA TRP A 193 12.70 -7.50 -1.93
C TRP A 193 11.85 -7.19 -0.70
N ALA A 194 11.98 -5.96 -0.18
CA ALA A 194 11.39 -5.54 1.07
C ALA A 194 9.85 -5.41 1.05
N ARG A 195 9.24 -5.29 -0.12
CA ARG A 195 7.80 -5.02 -0.24
C ARG A 195 6.94 -6.28 -0.45
N GLN A 196 7.51 -7.45 -0.22
CA GLN A 196 6.80 -8.73 -0.36
C GLN A 196 5.59 -8.83 0.58
N VAL A 197 5.70 -8.29 1.79
CA VAL A 197 4.64 -8.33 2.83
C VAL A 197 3.27 -7.86 2.33
N ALA A 198 3.25 -6.88 1.42
CA ALA A 198 2.02 -6.31 0.86
C ALA A 198 1.55 -7.00 -0.44
N THR A 199 2.22 -8.07 -0.89
CA THR A 199 1.90 -8.83 -2.11
C THR A 199 1.14 -10.12 -1.78
N PHE A 200 0.61 -10.77 -2.83
CA PHE A 200 0.05 -12.13 -2.72
C PHE A 200 1.09 -13.24 -2.98
N GLY A 201 2.40 -12.92 -2.87
CA GLY A 201 3.49 -13.87 -3.10
C GLY A 201 3.98 -13.89 -4.55
N GLU A 202 4.60 -14.99 -4.96
CA GLU A 202 5.28 -15.08 -6.25
C GLU A 202 4.48 -15.80 -7.35
N ASP A 203 3.36 -16.49 -7.00
CA ASP A 203 2.55 -17.22 -7.98
C ASP A 203 1.64 -16.27 -8.77
N PRO A 204 1.78 -16.21 -10.12
CA PRO A 204 0.99 -15.30 -10.94
C PRO A 204 -0.51 -15.65 -10.97
N ASP A 205 -0.87 -16.94 -10.87
CA ASP A 205 -2.27 -17.36 -10.92
C ASP A 205 -2.98 -17.08 -9.59
N LEU A 206 -2.33 -17.36 -8.46
CA LEU A 206 -2.82 -17.03 -7.12
C LEU A 206 -3.01 -15.50 -6.99
N THR A 207 -1.97 -14.72 -7.35
CA THR A 207 -2.02 -13.26 -7.29
C THR A 207 -3.13 -12.68 -8.17
N SER A 208 -3.33 -13.24 -9.37
CA SER A 208 -4.41 -12.83 -10.27
C SER A 208 -5.79 -13.05 -9.65
N ARG A 209 -6.05 -14.24 -9.10
CA ARG A 209 -7.35 -14.59 -8.49
C ARG A 209 -7.64 -13.76 -7.24
N LEU A 210 -6.68 -13.67 -6.33
CA LEU A 210 -6.85 -12.95 -5.06
C LEU A 210 -6.88 -11.43 -5.29
N GLY A 211 -6.07 -10.89 -6.20
CA GLY A 211 -6.10 -9.49 -6.58
C GLY A 211 -7.44 -9.07 -7.19
N ALA A 212 -8.00 -9.90 -8.06
CA ALA A 212 -9.33 -9.67 -8.64
C ALA A 212 -10.44 -9.73 -7.57
N ALA A 213 -10.39 -10.70 -6.63
CA ALA A 213 -11.33 -10.79 -5.51
C ALA A 213 -11.26 -9.56 -4.60
N TYR A 214 -10.05 -9.09 -4.32
CA TYR A 214 -9.81 -7.87 -3.55
C TYR A 214 -10.44 -6.63 -4.21
N ILE A 215 -10.24 -6.45 -5.52
CA ILE A 215 -10.82 -5.34 -6.27
C ILE A 215 -12.36 -5.41 -6.23
N ARG A 216 -12.95 -6.59 -6.47
CA ARG A 216 -14.42 -6.77 -6.39
C ARG A 216 -14.98 -6.44 -5.01
N GLY A 217 -14.30 -6.84 -3.93
CA GLY A 217 -14.73 -6.52 -2.58
C GLY A 217 -14.75 -5.02 -2.28
N PHE A 218 -13.74 -4.26 -2.76
CA PHE A 218 -13.70 -2.81 -2.61
C PHE A 218 -14.64 -2.05 -3.52
N GLN A 219 -14.76 -2.44 -4.78
CA GLN A 219 -15.51 -1.68 -5.77
C GLN A 219 -16.95 -2.18 -5.98
N GLY A 220 -17.22 -3.44 -5.66
CA GLY A 220 -18.45 -4.12 -6.07
C GLY A 220 -18.41 -4.52 -7.54
N ALA A 221 -19.55 -4.89 -8.11
CA ALA A 221 -19.68 -5.24 -9.52
C ALA A 221 -19.46 -4.05 -10.46
N GLU A 222 -19.81 -2.85 -10.01
CA GLU A 222 -19.61 -1.58 -10.69
C GLU A 222 -19.28 -0.50 -9.66
N LEU A 223 -18.40 0.42 -10.04
CA LEU A 223 -18.02 1.55 -9.18
C LEU A 223 -19.23 2.46 -8.95
N GLY A 224 -19.59 2.67 -7.68
CA GLY A 224 -20.78 3.42 -7.29
C GLY A 224 -20.66 4.13 -5.93
N PRO A 225 -21.77 4.70 -5.44
CA PRO A 225 -21.78 5.48 -4.20
C PRO A 225 -21.34 4.71 -2.95
N ASP A 226 -21.50 3.40 -2.93
CA ASP A 226 -21.06 2.54 -1.84
C ASP A 226 -19.66 1.94 -2.04
N SER A 227 -18.99 2.26 -3.15
CA SER A 227 -17.68 1.72 -3.49
C SER A 227 -16.53 2.52 -2.87
N VAL A 228 -15.39 1.85 -2.75
CA VAL A 228 -14.05 2.46 -2.65
C VAL A 228 -13.30 2.10 -3.91
N ALA A 229 -12.85 3.09 -4.67
CA ALA A 229 -12.05 2.87 -5.86
C ALA A 229 -10.68 2.28 -5.49
N THR A 230 -10.20 1.31 -6.27
CA THR A 230 -8.88 0.72 -6.07
C THR A 230 -7.86 1.37 -7.01
N MET A 231 -6.72 1.76 -6.45
CA MET A 231 -5.52 2.15 -7.19
C MET A 231 -4.54 0.98 -7.15
N THR A 232 -4.71 0.07 -8.10
CA THR A 232 -3.90 -1.14 -8.17
C THR A 232 -2.46 -0.82 -8.53
N LYS A 233 -1.51 -1.45 -7.85
CA LYS A 233 -0.09 -1.11 -7.93
C LYS A 233 0.81 -2.35 -7.88
N HIS A 234 2.05 -2.25 -8.42
CA HIS A 234 2.66 -1.14 -9.14
C HIS A 234 2.90 -1.54 -10.59
N PHE A 235 2.17 -0.98 -11.50
CA PHE A 235 2.27 -1.35 -12.93
C PHE A 235 3.65 -1.01 -13.53
N PRO A 236 4.27 -1.89 -14.32
CA PRO A 236 3.83 -3.20 -14.81
C PRO A 236 4.30 -4.40 -13.98
N GLY A 237 4.62 -4.21 -12.69
CA GLY A 237 5.10 -5.21 -11.74
C GLY A 237 6.43 -4.82 -11.12
N GLY A 238 6.47 -4.65 -9.78
CA GLY A 238 7.64 -4.19 -9.02
C GLY A 238 8.62 -5.31 -8.60
N GLY A 239 8.22 -6.58 -8.74
CA GLY A 239 8.98 -7.72 -8.22
C GLY A 239 10.40 -7.93 -8.75
N PRO A 240 10.70 -7.68 -10.04
CA PRO A 240 12.04 -7.89 -10.63
C PRO A 240 13.09 -6.87 -10.19
N GLN A 241 13.20 -6.65 -8.90
CA GLN A 241 14.05 -5.64 -8.30
C GLN A 241 15.50 -6.14 -8.21
N LYS A 242 16.44 -5.42 -8.82
CA LYS A 242 17.85 -5.80 -8.82
C LYS A 242 18.38 -5.89 -7.39
N ASP A 243 18.96 -7.04 -7.05
CA ASP A 243 19.51 -7.34 -5.73
C ASP A 243 18.53 -7.20 -4.55
N GLY A 244 17.22 -7.12 -4.83
CA GLY A 244 16.18 -6.91 -3.83
C GLY A 244 16.13 -5.51 -3.23
N GLU A 245 16.93 -4.58 -3.75
CA GLU A 245 16.99 -3.20 -3.26
C GLU A 245 15.75 -2.40 -3.67
N ASP A 246 15.21 -1.57 -2.78
CA ASP A 246 13.94 -0.88 -3.01
C ASP A 246 14.07 0.37 -3.88
N ALA A 247 13.15 0.54 -4.82
CA ALA A 247 13.15 1.63 -5.80
C ALA A 247 12.80 3.02 -5.24
N HIS A 248 12.47 3.14 -3.95
CA HIS A 248 12.42 4.45 -3.29
C HIS A 248 13.80 5.12 -3.20
N PHE A 249 14.88 4.33 -3.34
CA PHE A 249 16.25 4.79 -3.16
C PHE A 249 17.06 4.70 -4.46
N PRO A 250 18.07 5.58 -4.66
CA PRO A 250 18.85 5.61 -5.89
C PRO A 250 19.57 4.30 -6.22
N TYR A 251 19.95 3.54 -5.20
CA TYR A 251 20.63 2.24 -5.37
C TYR A 251 19.68 1.11 -5.77
N GLY A 252 18.37 1.23 -5.49
CA GLY A 252 17.34 0.26 -5.85
C GLY A 252 16.54 0.58 -7.11
N ARG A 253 16.94 1.56 -7.91
CA ARG A 253 16.19 2.06 -9.06
C ARG A 253 16.04 1.07 -10.23
N GLU A 254 16.92 0.06 -10.33
CA GLU A 254 16.98 -0.82 -11.49
C GLU A 254 16.07 -2.03 -11.35
N GLN A 255 15.21 -2.24 -12.36
CA GLN A 255 14.49 -3.48 -12.56
C GLN A 255 15.11 -4.26 -13.71
N VAL A 256 15.35 -5.57 -13.51
CA VAL A 256 16.08 -6.42 -14.43
C VAL A 256 15.32 -7.72 -14.73
N TYR A 257 15.40 -8.16 -15.98
CA TYR A 257 14.64 -9.31 -16.47
C TYR A 257 15.55 -10.36 -17.12
N PRO A 258 16.54 -10.92 -16.38
CA PRO A 258 17.48 -11.90 -16.92
C PRO A 258 16.84 -13.21 -17.37
N GLY A 259 15.64 -13.53 -16.86
CA GLY A 259 14.84 -14.68 -17.27
C GLY A 259 13.91 -14.41 -18.45
N GLY A 260 13.78 -13.15 -18.87
CA GLY A 260 12.88 -12.73 -19.95
C GLY A 260 11.39 -12.85 -19.58
N ALA A 261 11.05 -12.83 -18.28
CA ALA A 261 9.70 -13.10 -17.80
C ALA A 261 8.82 -11.84 -17.59
N PHE A 262 9.11 -10.74 -18.29
CA PHE A 262 8.34 -9.48 -18.19
C PHE A 262 6.83 -9.70 -18.36
N GLU A 263 6.39 -10.47 -19.35
CA GLU A 263 4.97 -10.75 -19.60
C GLU A 263 4.30 -11.53 -18.45
N THR A 264 5.05 -12.27 -17.66
CA THR A 264 4.51 -12.98 -16.48
C THR A 264 4.04 -12.00 -15.42
N HIS A 265 4.75 -10.88 -15.25
CA HIS A 265 4.39 -9.83 -14.28
C HIS A 265 3.15 -9.02 -14.69
N LEU A 266 2.74 -9.07 -15.96
CA LEU A 266 1.51 -8.42 -16.43
C LEU A 266 0.24 -9.23 -16.13
N LYS A 267 0.33 -10.54 -15.92
CA LYS A 267 -0.85 -11.40 -15.69
C LYS A 267 -1.77 -10.93 -14.54
N PRO A 268 -1.26 -10.56 -13.35
CA PRO A 268 -2.13 -10.05 -12.30
C PRO A 268 -2.85 -8.76 -12.69
N PHE A 269 -2.21 -7.90 -13.49
CA PHE A 269 -2.83 -6.67 -13.97
C PHE A 269 -3.91 -6.94 -15.03
N GLU A 270 -3.74 -7.96 -15.87
CA GLU A 270 -4.80 -8.40 -16.80
C GLU A 270 -6.06 -8.80 -16.02
N ALA A 271 -5.91 -9.59 -14.96
CA ALA A 271 -7.02 -9.94 -14.06
C ALA A 271 -7.61 -8.73 -13.32
N ALA A 272 -6.78 -7.75 -12.94
CA ALA A 272 -7.24 -6.51 -12.33
C ALA A 272 -8.07 -5.65 -13.29
N PHE A 273 -7.69 -5.59 -14.58
CA PHE A 273 -8.48 -4.89 -15.60
C PHE A 273 -9.82 -5.58 -15.84
N GLU A 274 -9.85 -6.91 -15.90
CA GLU A 274 -11.10 -7.69 -15.98
C GLU A 274 -12.00 -7.50 -14.75
N ALA A 275 -11.41 -7.35 -13.55
CA ALA A 275 -12.13 -7.02 -12.32
C ALA A 275 -12.57 -5.54 -12.25
N GLY A 276 -12.17 -4.71 -13.21
CA GLY A 276 -12.60 -3.32 -13.33
C GLY A 276 -11.91 -2.35 -12.38
N THR A 277 -10.62 -2.58 -12.02
CA THR A 277 -9.85 -1.60 -11.22
C THR A 277 -9.98 -0.19 -11.76
N SER A 278 -10.28 0.78 -10.88
CA SER A 278 -10.56 2.16 -11.28
C SER A 278 -9.31 2.97 -11.58
N GLN A 279 -8.24 2.70 -10.85
CA GLN A 279 -6.98 3.45 -10.94
C GLN A 279 -5.78 2.52 -11.02
N ILE A 280 -4.71 3.01 -11.62
CA ILE A 280 -3.41 2.33 -11.69
C ILE A 280 -2.30 3.29 -11.22
N MET A 281 -1.35 2.73 -10.46
CA MET A 281 -0.11 3.41 -10.08
C MET A 281 1.07 2.74 -10.78
N PRO A 282 1.77 3.44 -11.71
CA PRO A 282 3.05 2.96 -12.25
C PRO A 282 4.14 2.97 -11.17
N TYR A 283 5.03 1.97 -11.22
CA TYR A 283 6.10 1.81 -10.24
C TYR A 283 7.26 2.79 -10.45
N TYR A 284 8.05 3.01 -9.39
CA TYR A 284 9.30 3.79 -9.47
C TYR A 284 10.35 3.16 -10.36
N GLY A 285 10.40 1.83 -10.42
CA GLY A 285 11.44 1.06 -11.06
C GLY A 285 11.74 1.49 -12.49
N MET A 286 13.01 1.39 -12.87
CA MET A 286 13.56 1.71 -14.18
C MET A 286 13.96 0.40 -14.88
N PRO A 287 13.30 0.01 -15.99
CA PRO A 287 13.64 -1.22 -16.71
C PRO A 287 15.01 -1.08 -17.38
N VAL A 288 15.93 -1.99 -17.08
CA VAL A 288 17.29 -1.99 -17.65
C VAL A 288 17.48 -3.20 -18.56
N GLY A 289 18.04 -2.96 -19.75
CA GLY A 289 18.33 -4.02 -20.73
C GLY A 289 17.09 -4.61 -21.38
N THR A 290 15.98 -3.86 -21.45
CA THR A 290 14.72 -4.23 -22.11
C THR A 290 14.51 -3.41 -23.39
N GLU A 291 13.38 -3.61 -24.07
CA GLU A 291 12.97 -2.77 -25.20
C GLU A 291 12.42 -1.39 -24.79
N TYR A 292 12.14 -1.20 -23.50
CA TYR A 292 11.57 0.03 -22.97
C TYR A 292 12.67 1.06 -22.67
N GLU A 293 12.32 2.35 -22.73
CA GLU A 293 13.22 3.43 -22.33
C GLU A 293 13.69 3.20 -20.87
N GLU A 294 14.99 3.36 -20.60
CA GLU A 294 15.56 3.22 -19.26
C GLU A 294 15.25 4.44 -18.39
N VAL A 295 13.98 4.59 -18.05
CA VAL A 295 13.45 5.60 -17.13
C VAL A 295 12.40 4.97 -16.22
N GLY A 296 12.16 5.55 -15.04
CA GLY A 296 11.10 5.10 -14.14
C GLY A 296 9.76 4.96 -14.86
N PHE A 297 8.99 3.93 -14.53
CA PHE A 297 7.79 3.57 -15.29
C PHE A 297 6.76 4.72 -15.39
N GLY A 298 6.66 5.60 -14.38
CA GLY A 298 5.80 6.78 -14.45
C GLY A 298 6.19 7.79 -15.55
N PHE A 299 7.45 7.77 -16.01
CA PHE A 299 7.96 8.59 -17.12
C PHE A 299 7.94 7.88 -18.47
N ASN A 300 7.58 6.59 -18.50
CA ASN A 300 7.77 5.73 -19.65
C ASN A 300 6.52 5.69 -20.53
N LYS A 301 6.55 6.41 -21.66
CA LYS A 301 5.42 6.48 -22.59
C LYS A 301 5.05 5.12 -23.19
N SER A 302 6.03 4.27 -23.51
CA SER A 302 5.76 2.95 -24.07
C SER A 302 5.04 2.04 -23.06
N VAL A 303 5.22 2.28 -21.75
CA VAL A 303 4.53 1.54 -20.68
C VAL A 303 3.17 2.17 -20.40
N VAL A 304 3.11 3.47 -20.07
CA VAL A 304 1.85 4.11 -19.66
C VAL A 304 0.88 4.25 -20.85
N THR A 305 1.34 4.74 -21.99
CA THR A 305 0.50 4.82 -23.18
C THR A 305 0.46 3.48 -23.92
N GLY A 306 1.61 2.92 -24.30
CA GLY A 306 1.68 1.76 -25.17
C GLY A 306 1.07 0.50 -24.57
N LEU A 307 1.49 0.12 -23.34
CA LEU A 307 0.91 -1.06 -22.70
C LEU A 307 -0.45 -0.75 -22.07
N LEU A 308 -0.51 0.22 -21.15
CA LEU A 308 -1.69 0.40 -20.30
C LEU A 308 -2.88 0.96 -21.10
N ARG A 309 -2.68 2.03 -21.90
CA ARG A 309 -3.79 2.66 -22.64
C ARG A 309 -4.12 1.94 -23.95
N GLU A 310 -3.10 1.59 -24.76
CA GLU A 310 -3.33 1.06 -26.11
C GLU A 310 -3.50 -0.46 -26.12
N ARG A 311 -2.60 -1.23 -25.46
CA ARG A 311 -2.69 -2.70 -25.44
C ARG A 311 -3.86 -3.18 -24.58
N TYR A 312 -4.02 -2.64 -23.38
CA TYR A 312 -5.05 -3.07 -22.42
C TYR A 312 -6.33 -2.23 -22.45
N GLY A 313 -6.35 -1.10 -23.15
CA GLY A 313 -7.53 -0.24 -23.26
C GLY A 313 -7.97 0.40 -21.94
N PHE A 314 -7.07 0.52 -20.97
CA PHE A 314 -7.41 1.09 -19.66
C PHE A 314 -7.76 2.58 -19.76
N ASP A 315 -8.99 2.96 -19.43
CA ASP A 315 -9.48 4.36 -19.43
C ASP A 315 -9.71 4.93 -18.02
N GLY A 316 -9.23 4.25 -16.99
CA GLY A 316 -9.23 4.76 -15.61
C GLY A 316 -8.13 5.79 -15.34
N ILE A 317 -8.02 6.24 -14.09
CA ILE A 317 -7.02 7.20 -13.64
C ILE A 317 -5.65 6.52 -13.56
N VAL A 318 -4.62 7.19 -14.07
CA VAL A 318 -3.21 6.84 -13.83
C VAL A 318 -2.60 7.91 -12.94
N CYS A 319 -2.36 7.56 -11.68
CA CYS A 319 -1.65 8.40 -10.72
C CYS A 319 -0.21 7.90 -10.57
N THR A 320 0.78 8.78 -10.69
CA THR A 320 2.18 8.38 -10.45
C THR A 320 2.35 7.91 -9.01
N ASP A 321 3.36 7.12 -8.75
CA ASP A 321 3.86 6.92 -7.40
C ASP A 321 4.39 8.24 -6.82
N TRP A 322 4.76 8.29 -5.53
CA TRP A 322 4.97 9.52 -4.76
C TRP A 322 6.31 10.21 -5.05
N GLY A 323 6.26 11.54 -5.28
CA GLY A 323 7.44 12.40 -5.34
C GLY A 323 8.39 12.10 -6.50
N LEU A 324 7.88 12.07 -7.74
CA LEU A 324 8.68 11.91 -8.94
C LEU A 324 9.26 13.24 -9.45
N LEU A 325 8.67 14.37 -9.04
CA LEU A 325 9.01 15.68 -9.58
C LEU A 325 10.01 16.45 -8.73
N THR A 326 9.74 16.51 -7.41
CA THR A 326 10.46 17.40 -6.48
C THR A 326 11.25 16.62 -5.45
N ASP A 327 12.41 17.19 -5.06
CA ASP A 327 13.14 16.72 -3.90
C ASP A 327 12.36 17.11 -2.63
N ALA A 328 12.41 16.24 -1.64
CA ALA A 328 11.79 16.45 -0.33
C ALA A 328 12.81 16.33 0.80
N GLU A 329 12.38 16.71 2.00
CA GLU A 329 13.09 16.45 3.25
C GLU A 329 12.14 15.75 4.20
N ILE A 330 12.55 14.57 4.69
CA ILE A 330 11.75 13.76 5.62
C ILE A 330 12.56 13.56 6.89
N GLY A 331 12.02 14.05 8.01
CA GLY A 331 12.70 13.93 9.30
C GLY A 331 14.08 14.62 9.33
N GLY A 332 14.28 15.70 8.57
CA GLY A 332 15.56 16.41 8.47
C GLY A 332 16.61 15.72 7.58
N GLN A 333 16.21 14.71 6.79
CA GLN A 333 17.09 14.01 5.85
C GLN A 333 16.65 14.30 4.41
N PRO A 334 17.60 14.55 3.48
CA PRO A 334 17.29 14.72 2.07
C PRO A 334 16.64 13.45 1.50
N PHE A 335 15.55 13.63 0.76
CA PHE A 335 14.84 12.59 0.05
C PHE A 335 14.64 13.02 -1.41
N PRO A 336 15.56 12.63 -2.31
CA PRO A 336 15.54 13.11 -3.68
C PRO A 336 14.31 12.60 -4.44
N ALA A 337 13.89 13.35 -5.45
CA ALA A 337 12.85 12.92 -6.38
C ALA A 337 13.20 11.55 -6.99
N ARG A 338 12.22 10.64 -7.05
CA ARG A 338 12.37 9.32 -7.68
C ARG A 338 12.31 9.43 -9.21
N ALA A 339 13.14 10.32 -9.74
CA ALA A 339 13.21 10.66 -11.17
C ALA A 339 14.23 9.80 -11.93
N TRP A 340 14.16 8.49 -11.72
CA TRP A 340 15.14 7.55 -12.21
C TRP A 340 15.27 7.57 -13.73
N GLY A 341 16.50 7.73 -14.21
CA GLY A 341 16.84 7.87 -15.63
C GLY A 341 16.59 9.28 -16.22
N VAL A 342 15.93 10.16 -15.46
CA VAL A 342 15.63 11.55 -15.86
C VAL A 342 16.07 12.57 -14.80
N GLU A 343 17.02 12.22 -13.94
CA GLU A 343 17.54 13.08 -12.88
C GLU A 343 18.10 14.40 -13.42
N HIS A 344 18.58 14.39 -14.65
CA HIS A 344 19.15 15.55 -15.36
C HIS A 344 18.08 16.56 -15.83
N LEU A 345 16.81 16.18 -15.86
CA LEU A 345 15.70 17.06 -16.25
C LEU A 345 15.29 17.95 -15.08
N SER A 346 14.90 19.19 -15.40
CA SER A 346 14.26 20.08 -14.45
C SER A 346 12.87 19.54 -14.03
N THR A 347 12.34 20.02 -12.91
CA THR A 347 10.99 19.68 -12.43
C THR A 347 9.93 19.91 -13.51
N ARG A 348 10.05 21.02 -14.27
CA ARG A 348 9.18 21.35 -15.40
C ARG A 348 9.23 20.29 -16.51
N GLU A 349 10.42 19.88 -16.92
CA GLU A 349 10.61 18.86 -17.97
C GLU A 349 10.15 17.47 -17.50
N ARG A 350 10.36 17.12 -16.22
CA ARG A 350 9.82 15.90 -15.61
C ARG A 350 8.30 15.88 -15.66
N MET A 351 7.65 17.00 -15.28
CA MET A 351 6.18 17.12 -15.34
C MET A 351 5.66 16.94 -16.76
N GLN A 352 6.27 17.59 -17.76
CA GLN A 352 5.92 17.39 -19.17
C GLN A 352 6.06 15.93 -19.59
N LYS A 353 7.19 15.29 -19.25
CA LYS A 353 7.45 13.89 -19.62
C LYS A 353 6.41 12.93 -19.04
N ILE A 354 5.97 13.13 -17.80
CA ILE A 354 4.89 12.34 -17.16
C ILE A 354 3.55 12.54 -17.89
N LEU A 355 3.21 13.79 -18.21
CA LEU A 355 1.98 14.10 -18.95
C LEU A 355 2.00 13.52 -20.37
N ASP A 356 3.15 13.58 -21.04
CA ASP A 356 3.38 12.99 -22.38
C ASP A 356 3.35 11.46 -22.33
N ALA A 357 3.77 10.85 -21.21
CA ALA A 357 3.63 9.43 -21.00
C ALA A 357 2.18 8.98 -20.83
N GLY A 358 1.24 9.88 -20.49
CA GLY A 358 -0.18 9.59 -20.40
C GLY A 358 -0.76 9.46 -19.00
N ALA A 359 0.00 9.87 -17.95
CA ALA A 359 -0.50 9.93 -16.58
C ALA A 359 -1.53 11.07 -16.41
N ASP A 360 -2.42 10.91 -15.43
CA ASP A 360 -3.50 11.85 -15.13
C ASP A 360 -3.24 12.65 -13.85
N GLN A 361 -2.43 12.10 -12.94
CA GLN A 361 -2.25 12.68 -11.61
C GLN A 361 -0.82 12.46 -11.10
N PHE A 362 -0.33 13.42 -10.30
CA PHE A 362 0.98 13.39 -9.65
C PHE A 362 0.83 13.03 -8.17
N GLY A 363 1.35 11.87 -7.79
CA GLY A 363 1.39 11.42 -6.40
C GLY A 363 2.48 12.14 -5.58
N GLY A 364 2.13 12.54 -4.34
CA GLY A 364 3.06 13.16 -3.41
C GLY A 364 3.49 14.59 -3.71
N GLU A 365 2.87 15.22 -4.71
CA GLU A 365 3.24 16.57 -5.18
C GLU A 365 2.12 17.57 -4.90
N ALA A 366 2.48 18.87 -4.74
CA ALA A 366 1.53 19.95 -4.45
C ALA A 366 1.97 21.28 -5.12
N ILE A 367 2.28 21.23 -6.42
CA ILE A 367 2.83 22.35 -7.21
C ILE A 367 1.97 22.70 -8.43
N PRO A 368 0.65 22.99 -8.27
CA PRO A 368 -0.22 23.32 -9.40
C PRO A 368 0.24 24.53 -10.20
N ASP A 369 0.91 25.50 -9.58
CA ASP A 369 1.44 26.69 -10.25
C ASP A 369 2.35 26.36 -11.42
N LEU A 370 3.19 25.31 -11.29
CA LEU A 370 4.08 24.88 -12.36
C LEU A 370 3.30 24.32 -13.56
N LEU A 371 2.19 23.62 -13.32
CA LEU A 371 1.32 23.13 -14.38
C LEU A 371 0.59 24.28 -15.09
N ILE A 372 0.15 25.29 -14.33
CA ILE A 372 -0.45 26.52 -14.86
C ILE A 372 0.56 27.28 -15.74
N GLU A 373 1.81 27.39 -15.29
CA GLU A 373 2.88 28.01 -16.09
C GLU A 373 3.15 27.27 -17.41
N LEU A 374 3.13 25.92 -17.40
CA LEU A 374 3.29 25.12 -18.61
C LEU A 374 2.23 25.43 -19.66
N VAL A 375 0.98 25.57 -19.24
CA VAL A 375 -0.12 25.91 -20.15
C VAL A 375 -0.01 27.36 -20.63
N ARG A 376 0.23 28.31 -19.73
CA ARG A 376 0.34 29.75 -20.06
C ARG A 376 1.52 30.07 -20.99
N SER A 377 2.61 29.31 -20.89
CA SER A 377 3.75 29.46 -21.82
C SER A 377 3.51 28.83 -23.19
N GLY A 378 2.46 28.02 -23.34
CA GLY A 378 2.16 27.28 -24.57
C GLY A 378 2.97 25.99 -24.75
N ASP A 379 3.72 25.55 -23.71
CA ASP A 379 4.48 24.30 -23.74
C ASP A 379 3.57 23.08 -23.53
N LEU A 380 2.35 23.31 -23.01
CA LEU A 380 1.31 22.29 -22.83
C LEU A 380 -0.03 22.86 -23.28
N ALA A 381 -0.75 22.13 -24.12
CA ALA A 381 -2.09 22.52 -24.52
C ALA A 381 -3.11 22.27 -23.39
N GLU A 382 -4.03 23.22 -23.15
CA GLU A 382 -5.03 23.08 -22.08
C GLU A 382 -5.96 21.87 -22.31
N GLU A 383 -6.23 21.52 -23.56
CA GLU A 383 -7.01 20.34 -23.95
C GLU A 383 -6.39 19.02 -23.42
N ARG A 384 -5.06 18.99 -23.21
CA ARG A 384 -4.43 17.83 -22.57
C ARG A 384 -4.88 17.69 -21.12
N LEU A 385 -5.10 18.81 -20.42
CA LEU A 385 -5.62 18.80 -19.06
C LEU A 385 -7.06 18.29 -19.05
N ASP A 386 -7.89 18.69 -20.01
CA ASP A 386 -9.29 18.29 -20.07
C ASP A 386 -9.46 16.76 -20.14
N VAL A 387 -8.55 16.06 -20.81
CA VAL A 387 -8.58 14.58 -20.88
C VAL A 387 -8.46 13.97 -19.50
N SER A 388 -7.50 14.41 -18.70
CA SER A 388 -7.28 13.89 -17.35
C SER A 388 -8.33 14.39 -16.36
N ALA A 389 -8.67 15.69 -16.40
CA ALA A 389 -9.71 16.27 -15.55
C ALA A 389 -11.05 15.54 -15.72
N ARG A 390 -11.41 15.15 -16.94
CA ARG A 390 -12.61 14.37 -17.23
C ARG A 390 -12.60 13.01 -16.51
N ARG A 391 -11.49 12.29 -16.48
CA ARG A 391 -11.36 11.02 -15.74
C ARG A 391 -11.49 11.23 -14.24
N LEU A 392 -10.79 12.23 -13.69
CA LEU A 392 -10.81 12.57 -12.28
C LEU A 392 -12.21 12.99 -11.80
N LEU A 393 -12.91 13.81 -12.56
CA LEU A 393 -14.28 14.23 -12.26
C LEU A 393 -15.27 13.08 -12.40
N ARG A 394 -15.16 12.26 -13.45
CA ARG A 394 -16.02 11.11 -13.68
C ARG A 394 -16.01 10.14 -12.49
N GLU A 395 -14.85 9.88 -11.90
CA GLU A 395 -14.75 9.04 -10.72
C GLU A 395 -15.43 9.66 -9.51
N LYS A 396 -15.25 10.96 -9.25
CA LYS A 396 -15.94 11.66 -8.15
C LYS A 396 -17.47 11.57 -8.28
N PHE A 397 -17.99 11.69 -9.50
CA PHE A 397 -19.43 11.53 -9.75
C PHE A 397 -19.89 10.08 -9.56
N ARG A 398 -19.14 9.08 -10.07
CA ARG A 398 -19.45 7.65 -9.87
C ARG A 398 -19.48 7.28 -8.38
N LEU A 399 -18.52 7.79 -7.62
CA LEU A 399 -18.48 7.59 -6.17
C LEU A 399 -19.57 8.36 -5.41
N GLY A 400 -20.40 9.17 -6.08
CA GLY A 400 -21.48 9.92 -5.46
C GLY A 400 -21.03 11.07 -4.56
N LEU A 401 -19.77 11.53 -4.69
CA LEU A 401 -19.23 12.56 -3.79
C LEU A 401 -19.93 13.91 -3.93
N PHE A 402 -20.46 14.25 -5.10
CA PHE A 402 -21.24 15.47 -5.31
C PHE A 402 -22.65 15.39 -4.70
N ASP A 403 -23.18 14.18 -4.56
CA ASP A 403 -24.55 13.94 -4.11
C ASP A 403 -24.60 13.69 -2.58
N ALA A 404 -23.56 13.06 -2.02
CA ALA A 404 -23.43 12.79 -0.59
C ALA A 404 -21.96 12.99 -0.13
N PRO A 405 -21.49 14.24 0.00
CA PRO A 405 -20.09 14.53 0.34
C PRO A 405 -19.73 14.25 1.81
N THR A 406 -20.69 14.10 2.70
CA THR A 406 -20.46 13.95 4.15
C THR A 406 -20.81 12.55 4.64
N VAL A 407 -20.28 12.16 5.80
CA VAL A 407 -20.53 10.89 6.47
C VAL A 407 -21.12 11.10 7.87
N ASP A 408 -21.76 10.06 8.43
CA ASP A 408 -22.35 10.09 9.77
C ASP A 408 -21.32 9.60 10.82
N PRO A 409 -20.84 10.46 11.75
CA PRO A 409 -19.92 10.07 12.81
C PRO A 409 -20.45 8.97 13.73
N ALA A 410 -21.77 8.91 13.97
CA ALA A 410 -22.36 7.86 14.79
C ALA A 410 -22.33 6.50 14.07
N ARG A 411 -22.56 6.49 12.75
CA ARG A 411 -22.39 5.29 11.92
C ARG A 411 -20.91 4.86 11.88
N ALA A 412 -19.99 5.79 11.73
CA ALA A 412 -18.55 5.50 11.75
C ALA A 412 -18.15 4.77 13.04
N ALA A 413 -18.58 5.29 14.21
CA ALA A 413 -18.31 4.67 15.50
C ALA A 413 -18.94 3.28 15.66
N ALA A 414 -20.03 2.98 14.97
CA ALA A 414 -20.72 1.69 15.06
C ALA A 414 -20.15 0.63 14.09
N VAL A 415 -19.60 1.06 12.96
CA VAL A 415 -19.13 0.17 11.87
C VAL A 415 -17.65 -0.16 12.03
N VAL A 416 -16.80 0.87 12.20
CA VAL A 416 -15.34 0.71 12.24
C VAL A 416 -14.92 -0.03 13.51
N GLY A 417 -14.15 -1.10 13.35
CA GLY A 417 -13.73 -1.96 14.46
C GLY A 417 -14.88 -2.67 15.16
N SER A 418 -16.01 -2.89 14.47
CA SER A 418 -17.14 -3.63 15.05
C SER A 418 -16.69 -5.03 15.48
N ALA A 419 -17.31 -5.56 16.56
CA ALA A 419 -16.96 -6.88 17.09
C ALA A 419 -17.00 -8.00 16.04
N ALA A 420 -17.91 -7.90 15.07
CA ALA A 420 -18.02 -8.88 13.98
C ALA A 420 -16.84 -8.78 13.00
N PHE A 421 -16.33 -7.57 12.72
CA PHE A 421 -15.21 -7.34 11.83
C PHE A 421 -13.88 -7.71 12.49
N VAL A 422 -13.72 -7.36 13.77
CA VAL A 422 -12.57 -7.79 14.57
C VAL A 422 -12.50 -9.32 14.63
N ALA A 423 -13.60 -10.00 14.95
CA ALA A 423 -13.64 -11.46 15.02
C ALA A 423 -13.33 -12.12 13.66
N ALA A 424 -13.75 -11.50 12.54
CA ALA A 424 -13.41 -11.99 11.20
C ALA A 424 -11.91 -11.85 10.91
N GLY A 425 -11.29 -10.73 11.27
CA GLY A 425 -9.85 -10.51 11.17
C GLY A 425 -9.04 -11.48 12.01
N GLU A 426 -9.45 -11.70 13.27
CA GLU A 426 -8.80 -12.68 14.16
C GLU A 426 -8.91 -14.12 13.62
N ALA A 427 -10.05 -14.48 13.02
CA ALA A 427 -10.21 -15.80 12.38
C ALA A 427 -9.25 -15.94 11.19
N ALA A 428 -9.11 -14.91 10.37
CA ALA A 428 -8.14 -14.89 9.27
C ALA A 428 -6.69 -14.97 9.75
N GLN A 429 -6.35 -14.27 10.84
CA GLN A 429 -5.03 -14.36 11.47
C GLN A 429 -4.70 -15.80 11.88
N ARG A 430 -5.64 -16.51 12.53
CA ARG A 430 -5.47 -17.93 12.88
C ARG A 430 -5.30 -18.83 11.64
N ALA A 431 -6.13 -18.63 10.64
CA ALA A 431 -6.10 -19.43 9.41
C ALA A 431 -4.79 -19.22 8.60
N SER A 432 -4.18 -18.02 8.66
CA SER A 432 -2.95 -17.72 7.93
C SER A 432 -1.70 -18.39 8.51
N VAL A 433 -1.73 -18.84 9.77
CA VAL A 433 -0.58 -19.51 10.39
C VAL A 433 -0.24 -20.77 9.58
N THR A 434 1.02 -20.83 9.16
CA THR A 434 1.54 -21.90 8.28
C THR A 434 2.49 -22.80 9.06
N LEU A 435 2.06 -24.03 9.31
CA LEU A 435 2.88 -25.03 9.99
C LEU A 435 3.83 -25.70 9.00
N LEU A 436 5.13 -25.40 9.11
CA LEU A 436 6.16 -25.88 8.19
C LEU A 436 6.70 -27.27 8.59
N LYS A 437 6.81 -27.53 9.89
CA LYS A 437 7.33 -28.79 10.44
C LYS A 437 6.62 -29.07 11.77
N ASN A 438 6.33 -30.36 12.06
CA ASN A 438 5.86 -30.82 13.36
C ASN A 438 6.30 -32.26 13.62
N GLU A 439 7.17 -32.49 14.60
CA GLU A 439 7.57 -33.79 15.06
C GLU A 439 6.73 -34.31 16.26
N GLY A 440 5.45 -33.95 16.25
CA GLY A 440 4.48 -34.39 17.26
C GLY A 440 4.51 -33.61 18.56
N VAL A 441 5.09 -32.40 18.57
CA VAL A 441 5.06 -31.50 19.75
C VAL A 441 3.81 -30.62 19.74
N LEU A 442 3.27 -30.29 18.59
CA LEU A 442 2.04 -29.51 18.42
C LEU A 442 0.83 -30.43 18.12
N PRO A 443 -0.38 -30.08 18.59
CA PRO A 443 -0.68 -28.94 19.46
C PRO A 443 -0.20 -29.17 20.89
N LEU A 444 0.13 -28.07 21.58
CA LEU A 444 0.58 -28.09 22.96
C LEU A 444 -0.58 -28.38 23.93
N ALA A 445 -0.27 -29.06 25.03
CA ALA A 445 -1.25 -29.25 26.10
C ALA A 445 -1.39 -27.96 26.93
N ARG A 446 -2.63 -27.56 27.25
CA ARG A 446 -2.86 -26.47 28.22
C ARG A 446 -2.23 -26.78 29.57
N GLY A 447 -1.63 -25.77 30.18
CA GLY A 447 -0.96 -25.88 31.46
C GLY A 447 0.45 -26.46 31.41
N ALA A 448 1.00 -26.77 30.22
CA ALA A 448 2.40 -27.12 30.05
C ALA A 448 3.32 -26.04 30.65
N LYS A 449 4.50 -26.42 31.11
CA LYS A 449 5.55 -25.49 31.50
C LYS A 449 6.30 -25.03 30.27
N VAL A 450 6.29 -23.73 30.00
CA VAL A 450 6.90 -23.16 28.79
C VAL A 450 8.02 -22.18 29.17
N PHE A 451 9.14 -22.29 28.47
CA PHE A 451 10.16 -21.24 28.42
C PHE A 451 9.87 -20.35 27.20
N LEU A 452 9.97 -19.03 27.37
CA LEU A 452 9.64 -18.07 26.34
C LEU A 452 10.88 -17.32 25.87
N HIS A 453 10.97 -17.15 24.55
CA HIS A 453 11.88 -16.21 23.90
C HIS A 453 11.11 -15.48 22.80
N GLY A 454 11.03 -14.14 22.88
CA GLY A 454 10.30 -13.31 21.89
C GLY A 454 8.78 -13.29 22.05
N PHE A 455 8.19 -14.02 23.00
CA PHE A 455 6.77 -13.94 23.35
C PHE A 455 6.54 -13.07 24.58
N ASP A 456 5.41 -12.36 24.61
CA ASP A 456 4.92 -11.68 25.81
C ASP A 456 4.40 -12.71 26.84
N PRO A 457 4.98 -12.77 28.07
CA PRO A 457 4.53 -13.67 29.10
C PRO A 457 3.06 -13.49 29.50
N GLU A 458 2.52 -12.25 29.44
CA GLU A 458 1.12 -11.99 29.78
C GLU A 458 0.16 -12.64 28.76
N ALA A 459 0.52 -12.63 27.48
CA ALA A 459 -0.27 -13.29 26.44
C ALA A 459 -0.32 -14.82 26.62
N VAL A 460 0.75 -15.43 27.13
CA VAL A 460 0.87 -16.89 27.32
C VAL A 460 0.22 -17.39 28.61
N ALA A 461 0.05 -16.53 29.62
CA ALA A 461 -0.41 -16.90 30.96
C ALA A 461 -1.77 -17.62 30.99
N GLY A 462 -2.64 -17.36 29.98
CA GLY A 462 -3.92 -18.06 29.84
C GLY A 462 -3.83 -19.48 29.25
N TYR A 463 -2.69 -19.86 28.70
CA TYR A 463 -2.46 -21.14 28.00
C TYR A 463 -1.52 -22.07 28.76
N ALA A 464 -0.47 -21.54 29.36
CA ALA A 464 0.65 -22.30 29.91
C ALA A 464 1.23 -21.67 31.18
N THR A 465 2.08 -22.41 31.88
CA THR A 465 2.86 -21.93 33.01
C THR A 465 4.25 -21.51 32.54
N VAL A 466 4.55 -20.22 32.59
CA VAL A 466 5.85 -19.67 32.18
C VAL A 466 6.90 -19.99 33.24
N VAL A 467 8.05 -20.50 32.81
CA VAL A 467 9.21 -20.82 33.67
C VAL A 467 10.43 -19.98 33.31
N GLY A 468 11.39 -19.88 34.22
CA GLY A 468 12.53 -18.99 34.12
C GLY A 468 13.70 -19.52 33.28
N SER A 469 13.78 -20.82 33.04
CA SER A 469 14.87 -21.43 32.26
C SER A 469 14.36 -22.58 31.37
N PRO A 470 15.09 -22.89 30.26
CA PRO A 470 14.75 -24.01 29.41
C PRO A 470 14.69 -25.37 30.12
N GLU A 471 15.57 -25.57 31.11
CA GLU A 471 15.67 -26.84 31.85
C GLU A 471 14.47 -27.10 32.77
N GLU A 472 13.70 -26.07 33.11
CA GLU A 472 12.48 -26.18 33.92
C GLU A 472 11.23 -26.39 33.05
N ALA A 473 11.36 -26.25 31.74
CA ALA A 473 10.26 -26.26 30.82
C ALA A 473 9.97 -27.66 30.25
N ASP A 474 8.74 -27.92 29.86
CA ASP A 474 8.34 -29.07 29.03
C ASP A 474 8.62 -28.79 27.55
N VAL A 475 8.52 -27.49 27.14
CA VAL A 475 8.73 -27.01 25.77
C VAL A 475 9.16 -25.54 25.80
N ALA A 476 9.98 -25.12 24.83
CA ALA A 476 10.25 -23.71 24.58
C ALA A 476 9.40 -23.18 23.42
N LEU A 477 8.87 -21.97 23.58
CA LEU A 477 8.26 -21.18 22.52
C LEU A 477 9.20 -20.04 22.14
N VAL A 478 9.69 -20.07 20.92
CA VAL A 478 10.61 -19.06 20.39
C VAL A 478 9.90 -18.32 19.25
N ARG A 479 9.86 -17.00 19.30
CA ARG A 479 9.33 -16.15 18.24
C ARG A 479 10.43 -15.25 17.69
N LEU A 480 10.59 -15.27 16.38
CA LEU A 480 11.54 -14.42 15.65
C LEU A 480 10.80 -13.62 14.58
N HIS A 481 11.48 -12.60 14.05
CA HIS A 481 11.09 -11.88 12.84
C HIS A 481 12.08 -12.19 11.73
N ALA A 482 11.65 -12.14 10.48
CA ALA A 482 12.55 -12.27 9.34
C ALA A 482 13.70 -11.26 9.48
N PRO A 483 14.96 -11.67 9.23
CA PRO A 483 16.12 -10.80 9.43
C PRO A 483 16.19 -9.75 8.34
N TYR A 484 16.82 -8.61 8.65
CA TYR A 484 17.15 -7.57 7.68
C TYR A 484 18.41 -6.80 8.09
N GLU A 485 19.02 -6.12 7.14
CA GLU A 485 20.20 -5.32 7.39
C GLU A 485 19.81 -3.89 7.77
N GLN A 486 20.35 -3.39 8.89
CA GLN A 486 20.14 -2.02 9.33
C GLN A 486 20.76 -1.04 8.33
N ARG A 487 20.00 -0.04 7.92
CA ARG A 487 20.41 1.05 7.03
C ARG A 487 20.66 2.34 7.79
N SER A 488 21.19 3.34 7.10
CA SER A 488 21.67 4.58 7.74
C SER A 488 20.59 5.54 8.17
N THR A 489 19.41 5.51 7.54
CA THR A 489 18.28 6.40 7.87
C THR A 489 17.09 5.65 8.42
N MET A 490 16.25 6.33 9.19
CA MET A 490 15.00 5.77 9.72
C MET A 490 14.08 5.32 8.57
N PHE A 491 13.99 6.09 7.49
CA PHE A 491 13.12 5.78 6.38
C PHE A 491 13.57 4.54 5.60
N GLU A 492 14.89 4.34 5.40
CA GLU A 492 15.43 3.12 4.80
C GLU A 492 15.10 1.87 5.62
N ASN A 493 15.05 1.99 6.95
CA ASN A 493 14.78 0.86 7.85
C ASN A 493 13.30 0.45 7.90
N PHE A 494 12.39 1.19 7.27
CA PHE A 494 11.03 0.70 7.00
C PHE A 494 10.98 -0.31 5.86
N PHE A 495 12.02 -0.33 5.01
CA PHE A 495 12.18 -1.28 3.92
C PHE A 495 13.20 -2.33 4.36
N HIS A 496 12.72 -3.44 4.89
CA HIS A 496 13.54 -4.55 5.35
C HIS A 496 14.27 -5.18 4.15
N ALA A 497 15.53 -4.87 3.96
CA ALA A 497 16.35 -5.28 2.81
C ALA A 497 17.61 -6.05 3.24
N GLY A 498 18.41 -6.50 2.28
CA GLY A 498 19.67 -7.20 2.51
C GLY A 498 19.54 -8.70 2.75
N SER A 499 20.49 -9.30 3.45
CA SER A 499 20.57 -10.74 3.69
C SER A 499 19.32 -11.31 4.34
N LEU A 500 18.98 -12.54 3.96
CA LEU A 500 17.92 -13.36 4.58
C LEU A 500 18.47 -14.30 5.66
N ASP A 501 19.79 -14.29 5.91
CA ASP A 501 20.41 -15.05 7.01
C ASP A 501 20.16 -14.37 8.34
N PHE A 502 19.82 -15.16 9.35
CA PHE A 502 19.80 -14.68 10.73
C PHE A 502 21.22 -14.36 11.23
N PRO A 503 21.40 -13.34 12.07
CA PRO A 503 22.65 -13.12 12.77
C PRO A 503 23.12 -14.38 13.52
N GLN A 504 24.42 -14.68 13.47
CA GLN A 504 24.97 -15.90 14.07
C GLN A 504 24.65 -15.99 15.59
N GLU A 505 24.59 -14.87 16.29
CA GLU A 505 24.22 -14.81 17.70
C GLU A 505 22.80 -15.32 17.92
N THR A 506 21.82 -14.91 17.09
CA THR A 506 20.44 -15.40 17.12
C THR A 506 20.37 -16.90 16.85
N VAL A 507 21.13 -17.38 15.85
CA VAL A 507 21.21 -18.81 15.56
C VAL A 507 21.73 -19.59 16.75
N ASP A 508 22.86 -19.16 17.34
CA ASP A 508 23.49 -19.84 18.47
C ASP A 508 22.57 -19.87 19.70
N GLU A 509 21.84 -18.79 19.97
CA GLU A 509 20.87 -18.70 21.07
C GLU A 509 19.71 -19.68 20.90
N VAL A 510 19.04 -19.67 19.73
CA VAL A 510 17.93 -20.59 19.45
C VAL A 510 18.38 -22.04 19.50
N LEU A 511 19.57 -22.37 18.96
CA LEU A 511 20.13 -23.71 19.02
C LEU A 511 20.49 -24.13 20.45
N ALA A 512 20.92 -23.22 21.29
CA ALA A 512 21.16 -23.51 22.71
C ALA A 512 19.86 -23.90 23.42
N ILE A 513 18.78 -23.17 23.19
CA ILE A 513 17.44 -23.48 23.71
C ILE A 513 16.96 -24.84 23.18
N ALA A 514 17.07 -25.07 21.86
CA ALA A 514 16.59 -26.32 21.23
C ALA A 514 17.33 -27.58 21.70
N ARG A 515 18.60 -27.43 22.13
CA ARG A 515 19.38 -28.53 22.73
C ARG A 515 18.96 -28.83 24.17
N ALA A 516 18.47 -27.83 24.89
CA ALA A 516 18.06 -27.98 26.29
C ALA A 516 16.65 -28.56 26.43
N VAL A 517 15.72 -28.18 25.58
CA VAL A 517 14.30 -28.55 25.63
C VAL A 517 13.67 -28.65 24.25
N PRO A 518 12.64 -29.52 24.02
CA PRO A 518 11.87 -29.50 22.80
C PRO A 518 11.38 -28.09 22.49
N THR A 519 11.64 -27.60 21.27
CA THR A 519 11.39 -26.20 20.90
C THR A 519 10.42 -26.10 19.72
N VAL A 520 9.46 -25.19 19.85
CA VAL A 520 8.61 -24.67 18.78
C VAL A 520 9.19 -23.32 18.37
N LEU A 521 9.67 -23.20 17.14
CA LEU A 521 10.10 -21.95 16.56
C LEU A 521 9.00 -21.41 15.66
N GLU A 522 8.60 -20.19 15.90
CA GLU A 522 7.68 -19.42 15.08
C GLU A 522 8.40 -18.20 14.51
N VAL A 523 8.15 -17.89 13.22
CA VAL A 523 8.81 -16.77 12.55
C VAL A 523 7.77 -15.93 11.82
N PHE A 524 7.69 -14.64 12.15
CA PHE A 524 6.98 -13.66 11.36
C PHE A 524 7.75 -13.39 10.07
N LEU A 525 7.10 -13.66 8.93
CA LEU A 525 7.69 -13.51 7.61
C LEU A 525 7.05 -12.32 6.85
N ASP A 526 7.67 -11.16 6.92
CA ASP A 526 7.38 -10.04 6.02
C ASP A 526 8.06 -10.21 4.64
N ARG A 527 9.06 -11.09 4.58
CA ARG A 527 9.74 -11.63 3.41
C ARG A 527 10.35 -12.99 3.77
N PRO A 528 10.87 -13.77 2.80
CA PRO A 528 11.54 -15.03 3.11
C PRO A 528 12.68 -14.87 4.12
N ALA A 529 12.99 -15.96 4.82
CA ALA A 529 14.14 -16.07 5.71
C ALA A 529 14.83 -17.42 5.52
N ILE A 530 16.16 -17.50 5.75
CA ILE A 530 16.91 -18.74 5.72
C ILE A 530 16.71 -19.49 7.03
N LEU A 531 15.80 -20.46 7.02
CA LEU A 531 15.42 -21.27 8.19
C LEU A 531 16.23 -22.56 8.33
N THR A 532 17.14 -22.83 7.39
CA THR A 532 17.98 -24.03 7.34
C THR A 532 18.73 -24.31 8.65
N PRO A 533 19.32 -23.31 9.35
CA PRO A 533 20.02 -23.57 10.62
C PRO A 533 19.12 -24.17 11.70
N PHE A 534 17.83 -23.90 11.67
CA PHE A 534 16.87 -24.31 12.69
C PHE A 534 16.11 -25.58 12.34
N ALA A 535 15.86 -25.82 11.04
CA ALA A 535 14.92 -26.82 10.54
C ALA A 535 15.21 -28.25 11.02
N GLY A 536 16.50 -28.60 11.23
CA GLY A 536 16.93 -29.91 11.74
C GLY A 536 16.89 -30.02 13.27
N GLU A 537 16.86 -28.91 13.99
CA GLU A 537 17.12 -28.84 15.43
C GLU A 537 15.84 -28.62 16.26
N VAL A 538 14.84 -27.90 15.72
CA VAL A 538 13.58 -27.64 16.42
C VAL A 538 12.55 -28.74 16.18
N ARG A 539 11.62 -28.94 17.11
CA ARG A 539 10.56 -29.98 17.00
C ARG A 539 9.38 -29.54 16.18
N ALA A 540 9.08 -28.25 16.16
CA ALA A 540 8.11 -27.67 15.26
C ALA A 540 8.61 -26.32 14.74
N LEU A 541 8.21 -26.00 13.51
CA LEU A 541 8.51 -24.76 12.85
C LEU A 541 7.21 -24.22 12.24
N ALA A 542 6.86 -23.01 12.56
CA ALA A 542 5.69 -22.30 12.04
C ALA A 542 6.10 -20.94 11.47
N ALA A 543 5.34 -20.45 10.52
CA ALA A 543 5.41 -19.10 10.02
C ALA A 543 4.08 -18.38 10.24
N ASP A 544 4.13 -17.10 10.54
CA ASP A 544 2.98 -16.20 10.48
C ASP A 544 3.27 -15.03 9.53
N PHE A 545 2.18 -14.39 9.08
CA PHE A 545 2.19 -13.26 8.17
C PHE A 545 1.35 -12.10 8.78
N GLY A 546 1.55 -11.84 10.07
CA GLY A 546 0.80 -10.87 10.83
C GLY A 546 -0.34 -11.49 11.62
N ALA A 547 0.00 -11.99 12.82
CA ALA A 547 -0.96 -12.55 13.76
C ALA A 547 -0.71 -12.03 15.17
N SER A 548 -1.81 -11.72 15.88
CA SER A 548 -1.75 -11.41 17.30
C SER A 548 -1.21 -12.60 18.08
N SER A 549 -0.58 -12.34 19.23
CA SER A 549 -0.14 -13.41 20.13
C SER A 549 -1.28 -14.37 20.49
N ALA A 550 -2.51 -13.85 20.66
CA ALA A 550 -3.69 -14.67 20.95
C ALA A 550 -4.04 -15.61 19.79
N ALA A 551 -4.11 -15.07 18.54
CA ALA A 551 -4.42 -15.87 17.36
C ALA A 551 -3.37 -16.97 17.13
N LEU A 552 -2.09 -16.64 17.30
CA LEU A 552 -0.99 -17.58 17.19
C LEU A 552 -1.05 -18.66 18.27
N LEU A 553 -1.27 -18.29 19.55
CA LEU A 553 -1.38 -19.23 20.66
C LEU A 553 -2.61 -20.14 20.51
N ASP A 554 -3.74 -19.63 20.01
CA ASP A 554 -4.89 -20.47 19.70
C ASP A 554 -4.52 -21.62 18.75
N VAL A 555 -3.70 -21.34 17.73
CA VAL A 555 -3.19 -22.37 16.82
C VAL A 555 -2.19 -23.30 17.54
N LEU A 556 -1.19 -22.75 18.22
CA LEU A 556 -0.15 -23.59 18.86
C LEU A 556 -0.72 -24.51 19.97
N PHE A 557 -1.83 -24.14 20.60
CA PHE A 557 -2.51 -24.93 21.64
C PHE A 557 -3.72 -25.73 21.10
N GLY A 558 -3.96 -25.71 19.78
CA GLY A 558 -4.99 -26.53 19.13
C GLY A 558 -6.43 -26.04 19.33
N GLU A 559 -6.63 -24.78 19.72
CA GLU A 559 -7.96 -24.12 19.72
C GLU A 559 -8.42 -23.82 18.28
N ALA A 560 -7.45 -23.68 17.36
CA ALA A 560 -7.64 -23.56 15.93
C ALA A 560 -6.60 -24.42 15.19
N ALA A 561 -6.94 -24.90 13.99
CA ALA A 561 -5.98 -25.61 13.14
C ALA A 561 -5.16 -24.61 12.30
N PRO A 562 -3.87 -24.89 12.02
CA PRO A 562 -3.12 -24.18 11.00
C PRO A 562 -3.64 -24.56 9.61
N GLU A 563 -4.06 -23.57 8.83
CA GLU A 563 -4.62 -23.77 7.48
C GLU A 563 -3.71 -23.19 6.39
N GLY A 564 -2.77 -22.32 6.78
CA GLY A 564 -1.90 -21.59 5.88
C GLY A 564 -1.01 -22.49 5.02
N ARG A 565 -0.75 -22.02 3.81
CA ARG A 565 0.22 -22.58 2.85
C ARG A 565 1.18 -21.48 2.43
N LEU A 566 2.46 -21.82 2.29
CA LEU A 566 3.45 -20.82 1.86
C LEU A 566 3.06 -20.17 0.54
N PRO A 567 2.96 -18.83 0.48
CA PRO A 567 2.67 -18.12 -0.76
C PRO A 567 3.91 -17.89 -1.64
N MET A 568 5.07 -18.43 -1.24
CA MET A 568 6.36 -18.30 -1.91
C MET A 568 7.27 -19.46 -1.53
N ASP A 569 8.32 -19.70 -2.31
CA ASP A 569 9.41 -20.60 -1.92
C ASP A 569 10.23 -20.00 -0.76
N LEU A 570 10.63 -20.80 0.21
CA LEU A 570 11.60 -20.40 1.24
C LEU A 570 12.99 -20.92 0.85
N PRO A 571 13.95 -20.03 0.55
CA PRO A 571 15.30 -20.42 0.15
C PRO A 571 16.02 -21.23 1.22
N SER A 572 16.87 -22.17 0.80
CA SER A 572 17.70 -22.95 1.72
C SER A 572 18.99 -22.22 2.12
N SER A 573 19.45 -21.26 1.32
CA SER A 573 20.69 -20.53 1.56
C SER A 573 20.74 -19.21 0.79
N MET A 574 21.57 -18.26 1.26
CA MET A 574 21.86 -17.03 0.50
C MET A 574 22.54 -17.30 -0.83
N ALA A 575 23.28 -18.41 -1.00
CA ALA A 575 23.83 -18.79 -2.29
C ALA A 575 22.72 -19.05 -3.32
N ALA A 576 21.67 -19.78 -2.93
CA ALA A 576 20.50 -20.01 -3.78
C ALA A 576 19.76 -18.70 -4.12
N VAL A 577 19.65 -17.77 -3.16
CA VAL A 577 19.05 -16.45 -3.37
C VAL A 577 19.83 -15.61 -4.39
N VAL A 578 21.17 -15.63 -4.34
CA VAL A 578 22.03 -14.87 -5.27
C VAL A 578 21.96 -15.44 -6.70
N GLU A 579 21.74 -16.75 -6.84
CA GLU A 579 21.57 -17.41 -8.15
C GLU A 579 20.16 -17.22 -8.74
N ASN A 580 19.19 -16.80 -7.94
CA ASN A 580 17.80 -16.58 -8.36
C ASN A 580 17.72 -15.45 -9.39
N ARG A 581 16.96 -15.68 -10.46
CA ARG A 581 16.62 -14.63 -11.43
C ARG A 581 15.43 -13.83 -10.91
N PRO A 582 15.58 -12.53 -10.64
CA PRO A 582 14.58 -11.75 -9.93
C PRO A 582 13.23 -11.59 -10.67
N ASP A 583 13.19 -11.93 -11.96
CA ASP A 583 11.97 -11.84 -12.77
C ASP A 583 11.21 -13.18 -12.92
N VAL A 584 11.78 -14.31 -12.42
CA VAL A 584 11.23 -15.65 -12.66
C VAL A 584 10.61 -16.22 -11.39
N PRO A 585 9.30 -16.47 -11.35
CA PRO A 585 8.66 -17.17 -10.22
C PRO A 585 9.27 -18.55 -9.98
N PHE A 586 9.43 -18.93 -8.72
CA PHE A 586 9.91 -20.27 -8.30
C PHE A 586 11.29 -20.65 -8.84
N ASP A 587 12.14 -19.67 -9.11
CA ASP A 587 13.50 -19.87 -9.64
C ASP A 587 14.53 -20.23 -8.55
N THR A 588 14.16 -20.10 -7.28
CA THR A 588 15.03 -20.43 -6.15
C THR A 588 15.51 -21.87 -6.23
N ALA A 589 16.81 -22.07 -6.34
CA ALA A 589 17.41 -23.40 -6.39
C ALA A 589 17.27 -24.12 -5.03
N ASP A 590 16.80 -25.34 -5.05
CA ASP A 590 16.73 -26.24 -3.90
C ASP A 590 16.13 -25.59 -2.62
N PRO A 591 14.89 -25.04 -2.69
CA PRO A 591 14.30 -24.35 -1.55
C PRO A 591 14.08 -25.31 -0.37
N LEU A 592 14.21 -24.78 0.86
CA LEU A 592 13.96 -25.53 2.08
C LEU A 592 12.49 -25.98 2.16
N PHE A 593 11.58 -25.10 1.80
CA PHE A 593 10.15 -25.35 1.65
C PHE A 593 9.64 -24.68 0.39
N ARG A 594 8.81 -25.42 -0.37
CA ARG A 594 8.25 -24.91 -1.62
C ARG A 594 6.92 -24.18 -1.38
N PHE A 595 6.58 -23.30 -2.32
CA PHE A 595 5.22 -22.76 -2.47
C PHE A 595 4.16 -23.84 -2.26
N GLY A 596 3.08 -23.51 -1.55
CA GLY A 596 1.98 -24.41 -1.22
C GLY A 596 2.28 -25.38 -0.07
N HIS A 597 3.51 -25.38 0.49
CA HIS A 597 3.82 -26.21 1.65
C HIS A 597 3.13 -25.68 2.92
N GLY A 598 2.56 -26.60 3.68
CA GLY A 598 1.95 -26.35 4.98
C GLY A 598 1.36 -27.65 5.52
N LEU A 599 1.45 -27.84 6.82
CA LEU A 599 0.90 -28.99 7.54
C LEU A 599 -0.35 -28.56 8.32
N SER A 600 -1.14 -29.54 8.75
CA SER A 600 -2.26 -29.35 9.68
C SER A 600 -2.29 -30.49 10.69
N TYR A 601 -3.01 -30.35 11.81
CA TYR A 601 -3.23 -31.37 12.83
C TYR A 601 -4.69 -31.47 13.23
#